data_dc83965209a1b1563180396c1428d519
#
_entry.id   dc83965209a1b1563180396c1428d519
#
_cell.length_a   1.000
_cell.length_b   1.000
_cell.length_c   1.000
_cell.angle_alpha   90.00
_cell.angle_beta   90.00
_cell.angle_gamma   90.00
#
_symmetry.space_group_name_H-M   'P 1'
#
loop_
_entity.id
_entity.type
_entity.pdbx_description
1 polymer ?
#
loop_
_entity_poly.entity_id
_entity_poly.type
_entity_poly.pdbx_seq_one_letter_code
_entity_poly.pdbx_strand_id
1 'polypeptide(L)'
;MTLPPEILARIRSAPGFVFDMDGTIALGDAASGGHKALPHAIAVLDRLKARATPFAVFTNGTAKPPAAYAASLRAAGFPVEDAQMLTPSSAAAAWFVRSGIGKVRVLGNSGCAAPLVDAGLDVVGPEETASGVEAVYTGWFREFDFNALEAACDSLWTGAKLYTASNVPFFATANGRAIGSSFAINAMLTAMTGKRPRILGKPSRVALDVALLAMGLPRKAASQVVVVGDDPALEMRMANSAGAVSLGMATGIMANDAVLPPRDRPSALLADLSPLLAALA
;
A
#
# COMPACT_ATOMS: atom_id res chain seq x y z
N MET A 1 17.16 -16.82 13.91
CA MET A 1 17.41 -17.27 12.52
C MET A 1 18.39 -16.31 11.89
N THR A 2 19.50 -16.79 11.32
CA THR A 2 20.49 -15.92 10.65
C THR A 2 20.10 -15.74 9.20
N LEU A 3 20.21 -14.49 8.69
CA LEU A 3 19.96 -14.21 7.28
C LEU A 3 21.03 -14.88 6.38
N PRO A 4 20.67 -15.40 5.18
CA PRO A 4 21.64 -15.88 4.22
C PRO A 4 22.68 -14.81 3.87
N PRO A 5 23.98 -15.17 3.67
CA PRO A 5 25.03 -14.18 3.43
C PRO A 5 24.77 -13.23 2.25
N GLU A 6 24.19 -13.75 1.15
CA GLU A 6 23.84 -12.97 -0.04
C GLU A 6 22.71 -11.97 0.25
N ILE A 7 21.72 -12.33 1.07
CA ILE A 7 20.65 -11.43 1.49
C ILE A 7 21.18 -10.37 2.42
N LEU A 8 22.05 -10.76 3.38
CA LEU A 8 22.71 -9.83 4.29
C LEU A 8 23.54 -8.77 3.54
N ALA A 9 24.30 -9.17 2.52
CA ALA A 9 25.07 -8.26 1.69
C ALA A 9 24.16 -7.24 0.99
N ARG A 10 23.05 -7.71 0.40
CA ARG A 10 22.06 -6.84 -0.27
C ARG A 10 21.36 -5.89 0.70
N ILE A 11 21.02 -6.32 1.92
CA ILE A 11 20.43 -5.45 2.95
C ILE A 11 21.41 -4.33 3.31
N ARG A 12 22.68 -4.66 3.52
CA ARG A 12 23.71 -3.67 3.92
C ARG A 12 23.98 -2.62 2.85
N SER A 13 23.86 -2.98 1.57
CA SER A 13 24.06 -2.08 0.43
C SER A 13 22.78 -1.46 -0.12
N ALA A 14 21.63 -1.76 0.47
CA ALA A 14 20.35 -1.28 -0.03
C ALA A 14 20.24 0.25 0.04
N PRO A 15 19.87 0.93 -1.06
CA PRO A 15 19.71 2.38 -1.09
C PRO A 15 18.44 2.87 -0.38
N GLY A 16 17.52 1.97 -0.01
CA GLY A 16 16.28 2.31 0.67
C GLY A 16 15.43 1.11 1.03
N PHE A 17 14.46 1.33 1.93
CA PHE A 17 13.58 0.30 2.47
C PHE A 17 12.11 0.68 2.33
N VAL A 18 11.28 -0.28 1.95
CA VAL A 18 9.82 -0.14 1.93
C VAL A 18 9.24 -1.11 2.95
N PHE A 19 8.52 -0.59 3.92
CA PHE A 19 7.84 -1.38 4.95
C PHE A 19 6.34 -1.38 4.71
N ASP A 20 5.71 -2.53 4.80
CA ASP A 20 4.29 -2.57 5.10
C ASP A 20 4.06 -2.10 6.54
N MET A 21 2.81 -1.77 6.87
CA MET A 21 2.43 -1.25 8.19
C MET A 21 1.87 -2.35 9.09
N ASP A 22 0.69 -2.86 8.75
CA ASP A 22 -0.09 -3.76 9.59
C ASP A 22 0.45 -5.19 9.51
N GLY A 23 0.78 -5.80 10.66
CA GLY A 23 1.41 -7.12 10.71
C GLY A 23 2.92 -7.11 10.45
N THR A 24 3.50 -5.96 10.09
CA THR A 24 4.92 -5.81 9.74
C THR A 24 5.69 -4.94 10.75
N ILE A 25 5.31 -3.67 10.90
CA ILE A 25 5.93 -2.77 11.88
C ILE A 25 4.99 -2.45 13.05
N ALA A 26 3.68 -2.51 12.83
CA ALA A 26 2.66 -2.19 13.82
C ALA A 26 1.45 -3.11 13.71
N LEU A 27 0.63 -3.11 14.74
CA LEU A 27 -0.72 -3.68 14.74
C LEU A 27 -1.71 -2.60 15.14
N GLY A 28 -2.89 -2.60 14.54
CA GLY A 28 -3.99 -1.77 14.96
C GLY A 28 -4.37 -2.07 16.42
N ASP A 29 -4.48 -1.05 17.24
CA ASP A 29 -4.93 -1.15 18.63
C ASP A 29 -6.40 -0.72 18.73
N ALA A 30 -7.28 -1.70 18.90
CA ALA A 30 -8.72 -1.45 19.01
C ALA A 30 -9.10 -0.63 20.26
N ALA A 31 -8.28 -0.65 21.31
CA ALA A 31 -8.56 0.06 22.56
C ALA A 31 -8.28 1.57 22.45
N SER A 32 -7.20 1.95 21.76
CA SER A 32 -6.82 3.35 21.55
C SER A 32 -7.26 3.91 20.19
N GLY A 33 -7.70 3.07 19.27
CA GLY A 33 -7.95 3.44 17.86
C GLY A 33 -6.66 3.79 17.09
N GLY A 34 -5.51 3.55 17.69
CA GLY A 34 -4.18 3.83 17.19
C GLY A 34 -3.44 2.59 16.71
N HIS A 35 -2.11 2.60 16.87
CA HIS A 35 -1.22 1.49 16.53
C HIS A 35 -0.32 1.13 17.70
N LYS A 36 0.06 -0.14 17.78
CA LYS A 36 1.06 -0.67 18.71
C LYS A 36 2.25 -1.19 17.92
N ALA A 37 3.44 -0.75 18.29
CA ALA A 37 4.67 -1.19 17.62
C ALA A 37 4.91 -2.69 17.83
N LEU A 38 5.33 -3.36 16.76
CA LEU A 38 5.87 -4.73 16.83
C LEU A 38 7.33 -4.71 17.32
N PRO A 39 7.82 -5.86 17.85
CA PRO A 39 9.18 -5.94 18.40
C PRO A 39 10.25 -5.45 17.42
N HIS A 40 11.16 -4.60 17.89
CA HIS A 40 12.28 -4.00 17.16
C HIS A 40 11.91 -3.04 16.01
N ALA A 41 10.63 -2.81 15.70
CA ALA A 41 10.21 -2.00 14.57
C ALA A 41 10.68 -0.54 14.68
N ILE A 42 10.49 0.09 15.84
CA ILE A 42 10.96 1.47 16.09
C ILE A 42 12.49 1.52 15.97
N ALA A 43 13.20 0.58 16.59
CA ALA A 43 14.67 0.55 16.56
C ALA A 43 15.24 0.38 15.13
N VAL A 44 14.56 -0.38 14.25
CA VAL A 44 14.95 -0.52 12.84
C VAL A 44 14.79 0.81 12.12
N LEU A 45 13.66 1.52 12.27
CA LEU A 45 13.45 2.80 11.60
C LEU A 45 14.40 3.89 12.14
N ASP A 46 14.66 3.92 13.46
CA ASP A 46 15.66 4.81 14.06
C ASP A 46 17.06 4.54 13.50
N ARG A 47 17.44 3.26 13.35
CA ARG A 47 18.72 2.86 12.79
C ARG A 47 18.85 3.31 11.33
N LEU A 48 17.82 3.18 10.51
CA LEU A 48 17.79 3.66 9.12
C LEU A 48 17.93 5.18 9.09
N LYS A 49 17.22 5.90 9.97
CA LYS A 49 17.31 7.36 10.09
C LYS A 49 18.74 7.82 10.49
N ALA A 50 19.34 7.16 11.49
CA ALA A 50 20.70 7.44 11.93
C ALA A 50 21.77 7.20 10.83
N ARG A 51 21.50 6.26 9.91
CA ARG A 51 22.34 5.96 8.74
C ARG A 51 22.05 6.85 7.52
N ALA A 52 21.11 7.78 7.62
CA ALA A 52 20.57 8.54 6.50
C ALA A 52 20.10 7.63 5.32
N THR A 53 19.67 6.41 5.62
CA THR A 53 19.11 5.50 4.63
C THR A 53 17.61 5.75 4.53
N PRO A 54 17.09 6.19 3.37
CA PRO A 54 15.68 6.53 3.22
C PRO A 54 14.79 5.29 3.35
N PHE A 55 13.59 5.49 3.89
CA PHE A 55 12.56 4.48 3.94
C PHE A 55 11.18 5.07 3.68
N ALA A 56 10.26 4.23 3.26
CA ALA A 56 8.83 4.54 3.14
C ALA A 56 8.00 3.46 3.84
N VAL A 57 6.89 3.86 4.44
CA VAL A 57 5.86 2.96 4.96
C VAL A 57 4.68 2.98 4.01
N PHE A 58 4.25 1.83 3.52
CA PHE A 58 3.17 1.71 2.55
C PHE A 58 2.10 0.73 3.06
N THR A 59 0.94 1.23 3.47
CA THR A 59 -0.25 0.39 3.75
C THR A 59 -1.17 0.32 2.55
N ASN A 60 -1.89 -0.80 2.36
CA ASN A 60 -3.01 -0.88 1.40
C ASN A 60 -4.32 -0.30 1.95
N GLY A 61 -4.32 0.19 3.18
CA GLY A 61 -5.46 0.89 3.79
C GLY A 61 -5.72 2.25 3.13
N THR A 62 -6.98 2.53 2.81
CA THR A 62 -7.44 3.83 2.29
C THR A 62 -8.59 4.42 3.13
N ALA A 63 -8.77 3.90 4.35
CA ALA A 63 -9.80 4.42 5.26
C ALA A 63 -9.47 5.79 5.85
N LYS A 64 -8.17 6.14 5.89
CA LYS A 64 -7.67 7.43 6.38
C LYS A 64 -6.68 8.03 5.38
N PRO A 65 -6.51 9.38 5.35
CA PRO A 65 -5.42 10.01 4.60
C PRO A 65 -4.03 9.57 5.11
N PRO A 66 -2.97 9.60 4.27
CA PRO A 66 -1.61 9.24 4.68
C PRO A 66 -1.13 9.95 5.94
N ALA A 67 -1.34 11.26 6.05
CA ALA A 67 -0.95 12.04 7.23
C ALA A 67 -1.59 11.57 8.54
N ALA A 68 -2.83 11.06 8.49
CA ALA A 68 -3.51 10.50 9.67
C ALA A 68 -2.88 9.16 10.11
N TYR A 69 -2.45 8.31 9.16
CA TYR A 69 -1.67 7.11 9.48
C TYR A 69 -0.31 7.48 10.06
N ALA A 70 0.41 8.43 9.46
CA ALA A 70 1.71 8.92 9.97
C ALA A 70 1.58 9.47 11.39
N ALA A 71 0.55 10.28 11.67
CA ALA A 71 0.27 10.80 13.01
C ALA A 71 0.02 9.68 14.02
N SER A 72 -0.73 8.65 13.65
CA SER A 72 -1.00 7.50 14.50
C SER A 72 0.27 6.68 14.79
N LEU A 73 1.15 6.50 13.79
CA LEU A 73 2.45 5.85 13.99
C LEU A 73 3.37 6.68 14.88
N ARG A 74 3.43 8.01 14.71
CA ARG A 74 4.19 8.90 15.60
C ARG A 74 3.71 8.83 17.05
N ALA A 75 2.38 8.77 17.26
CA ALA A 75 1.81 8.59 18.60
C ALA A 75 2.23 7.25 19.24
N ALA A 76 2.52 6.23 18.44
CA ALA A 76 3.07 4.94 18.88
C ALA A 76 4.61 4.94 19.00
N GLY A 77 5.28 6.09 18.81
CA GLY A 77 6.73 6.25 18.96
C GLY A 77 7.56 6.03 17.69
N PHE A 78 6.94 5.86 16.52
CA PHE A 78 7.69 5.68 15.28
C PHE A 78 8.25 7.01 14.73
N PRO A 79 9.50 7.03 14.20
CA PRO A 79 10.10 8.22 13.61
C PRO A 79 9.66 8.39 12.13
N VAL A 80 8.35 8.38 11.87
CA VAL A 80 7.76 8.46 10.52
C VAL A 80 7.25 9.87 10.24
N GLU A 81 7.69 10.47 9.14
CA GLU A 81 7.21 11.76 8.64
C GLU A 81 6.05 11.56 7.64
N ASP A 82 5.22 12.60 7.44
CA ASP A 82 4.05 12.51 6.55
C ASP A 82 4.43 12.09 5.12
N ALA A 83 5.55 12.62 4.60
CA ALA A 83 6.05 12.28 3.27
C ALA A 83 6.52 10.82 3.12
N GLN A 84 6.81 10.13 4.23
CA GLN A 84 7.23 8.73 4.24
C GLN A 84 6.05 7.76 4.32
N MET A 85 4.85 8.25 4.68
CA MET A 85 3.65 7.41 4.78
C MET A 85 2.86 7.42 3.48
N LEU A 86 2.68 6.25 2.89
CA LEU A 86 2.06 6.08 1.58
C LEU A 86 0.85 5.15 1.65
N THR A 87 -0.11 5.43 0.76
CA THR A 87 -1.31 4.62 0.55
C THR A 87 -1.53 4.37 -0.95
N PRO A 88 -2.45 3.49 -1.35
CA PRO A 88 -2.86 3.37 -2.74
C PRO A 88 -3.33 4.68 -3.36
N SER A 89 -3.91 5.58 -2.55
CA SER A 89 -4.36 6.90 -3.04
C SER A 89 -3.18 7.82 -3.35
N SER A 90 -2.07 7.75 -2.60
CA SER A 90 -0.80 8.41 -2.97
C SER A 90 -0.28 7.89 -4.31
N ALA A 91 -0.35 6.57 -4.52
CA ALA A 91 0.05 5.95 -5.78
C ALA A 91 -0.89 6.33 -6.93
N ALA A 92 -2.21 6.43 -6.67
CA ALA A 92 -3.20 6.86 -7.64
C ALA A 92 -2.98 8.31 -8.07
N ALA A 93 -2.76 9.23 -7.13
CA ALA A 93 -2.46 10.63 -7.41
C ALA A 93 -1.24 10.77 -8.33
N ALA A 94 -0.11 10.16 -7.96
CA ALA A 94 1.10 10.19 -8.77
C ALA A 94 0.91 9.53 -10.15
N TRP A 95 0.10 8.46 -10.24
CA TRP A 95 -0.22 7.80 -11.50
C TRP A 95 -1.06 8.70 -12.41
N PHE A 96 -2.11 9.32 -11.88
CA PHE A 96 -3.03 10.15 -12.67
C PHE A 96 -2.33 11.39 -13.20
N VAL A 97 -1.61 12.13 -12.37
CA VAL A 97 -0.80 13.28 -12.79
C VAL A 97 0.16 12.90 -13.92
N ARG A 98 0.92 11.82 -13.75
CA ARG A 98 1.88 11.37 -14.77
C ARG A 98 1.21 10.90 -16.07
N SER A 99 -0.03 10.40 -15.99
CA SER A 99 -0.78 9.89 -17.14
C SER A 99 -1.63 10.95 -17.82
N GLY A 100 -1.58 12.21 -17.36
CA GLY A 100 -2.39 13.30 -17.88
C GLY A 100 -3.89 13.16 -17.61
N ILE A 101 -4.28 12.37 -16.60
CA ILE A 101 -5.66 12.23 -16.14
C ILE A 101 -5.93 13.36 -15.16
N GLY A 102 -6.85 14.27 -15.50
CA GLY A 102 -7.17 15.44 -14.70
C GLY A 102 -8.43 15.28 -13.84
N LYS A 103 -9.43 14.56 -14.33
CA LYS A 103 -10.74 14.46 -13.68
C LYS A 103 -11.07 13.04 -13.26
N VAL A 104 -11.28 12.82 -11.94
CA VAL A 104 -11.39 11.50 -11.36
C VAL A 104 -12.63 11.39 -10.46
N ARG A 105 -13.54 10.47 -10.77
CA ARG A 105 -14.59 10.07 -9.84
C ARG A 105 -14.02 9.14 -8.78
N VAL A 106 -14.21 9.46 -7.51
CA VAL A 106 -13.71 8.68 -6.38
C VAL A 106 -14.85 7.95 -5.69
N LEU A 107 -14.83 6.62 -5.75
CA LEU A 107 -15.67 5.75 -4.93
C LEU A 107 -14.89 5.39 -3.66
N GLY A 108 -14.96 6.29 -2.68
CA GLY A 108 -14.18 6.20 -1.45
C GLY A 108 -14.43 7.38 -0.53
N ASN A 109 -13.92 7.26 0.69
CA ASN A 109 -13.96 8.32 1.69
C ASN A 109 -12.81 9.35 1.52
N SER A 110 -12.61 10.22 2.52
CA SER A 110 -11.54 11.23 2.51
C SER A 110 -10.14 10.63 2.38
N GLY A 111 -9.88 9.42 2.88
CA GLY A 111 -8.61 8.72 2.69
C GLY A 111 -8.32 8.37 1.23
N CYS A 112 -9.38 8.21 0.43
CA CYS A 112 -9.24 8.01 -1.01
C CYS A 112 -9.11 9.34 -1.76
N ALA A 113 -9.88 10.35 -1.41
CA ALA A 113 -9.99 11.61 -2.14
C ALA A 113 -8.84 12.59 -1.83
N ALA A 114 -8.45 12.74 -0.56
CA ALA A 114 -7.50 13.77 -0.14
C ALA A 114 -6.17 13.76 -0.91
N PRO A 115 -5.46 12.62 -1.10
CA PRO A 115 -4.21 12.62 -1.86
C PRO A 115 -4.37 13.04 -3.33
N LEU A 116 -5.56 12.85 -3.92
CA LEU A 116 -5.85 13.27 -5.29
C LEU A 116 -6.07 14.78 -5.33
N VAL A 117 -6.84 15.32 -4.39
CA VAL A 117 -7.07 16.77 -4.25
C VAL A 117 -5.75 17.50 -4.01
N ASP A 118 -4.92 16.98 -3.08
CA ASP A 118 -3.60 17.55 -2.76
C ASP A 118 -2.65 17.57 -3.98
N ALA A 119 -2.85 16.63 -4.90
CA ALA A 119 -2.11 16.58 -6.17
C ALA A 119 -2.70 17.48 -7.28
N GLY A 120 -3.76 18.26 -6.99
CA GLY A 120 -4.38 19.19 -7.91
C GLY A 120 -5.34 18.55 -8.93
N LEU A 121 -5.84 17.34 -8.68
CA LEU A 121 -6.80 16.66 -9.54
C LEU A 121 -8.23 17.17 -9.28
N ASP A 122 -9.05 17.22 -10.32
CA ASP A 122 -10.50 17.49 -10.22
C ASP A 122 -11.20 16.22 -9.73
N VAL A 123 -11.52 16.20 -8.44
CA VAL A 123 -12.15 15.05 -7.77
C VAL A 123 -13.66 15.20 -7.77
N VAL A 124 -14.32 14.26 -8.43
CA VAL A 124 -15.79 14.14 -8.49
C VAL A 124 -16.26 13.17 -7.41
N GLY A 125 -17.26 13.55 -6.64
CA GLY A 125 -17.90 12.74 -5.63
C GLY A 125 -18.58 11.49 -6.20
N PRO A 126 -18.90 10.49 -5.32
CA PRO A 126 -19.42 9.19 -5.78
C PRO A 126 -20.70 9.31 -6.60
N GLU A 127 -21.65 10.18 -6.19
CA GLU A 127 -22.98 10.35 -6.79
C GLU A 127 -23.11 11.65 -7.62
N GLU A 128 -22.06 12.48 -7.61
CA GLU A 128 -22.07 13.78 -8.25
C GLU A 128 -22.26 13.67 -9.77
N THR A 129 -23.20 14.43 -10.35
CA THR A 129 -23.36 14.51 -11.79
C THR A 129 -22.20 15.29 -12.40
N ALA A 130 -21.42 14.64 -13.25
CA ALA A 130 -20.26 15.27 -13.88
C ALA A 130 -19.99 14.68 -15.27
N SER A 131 -19.62 15.56 -16.21
CA SER A 131 -19.14 15.18 -17.54
C SER A 131 -17.61 15.19 -17.60
N GLY A 132 -17.04 14.51 -18.58
CA GLY A 132 -15.59 14.53 -18.81
C GLY A 132 -14.78 13.78 -17.73
N VAL A 133 -15.39 12.86 -16.99
CA VAL A 133 -14.68 12.00 -16.05
C VAL A 133 -13.76 11.05 -16.84
N GLU A 134 -12.46 11.07 -16.53
CA GLU A 134 -11.45 10.28 -17.25
C GLU A 134 -11.10 8.98 -16.53
N ALA A 135 -11.29 8.95 -15.21
CA ALA A 135 -11.05 7.78 -14.37
C ALA A 135 -12.11 7.62 -13.28
N VAL A 136 -12.44 6.35 -12.97
CA VAL A 136 -13.15 5.95 -11.76
C VAL A 136 -12.14 5.25 -10.87
N TYR A 137 -11.97 5.73 -9.64
CA TYR A 137 -11.04 5.17 -8.64
C TYR A 137 -11.80 4.64 -7.44
N THR A 138 -11.63 3.35 -7.14
CA THR A 138 -12.30 2.67 -6.02
C THR A 138 -11.33 2.43 -4.87
N GLY A 139 -11.76 2.74 -3.64
CA GLY A 139 -11.02 2.47 -2.42
C GLY A 139 -11.91 2.00 -1.28
N TRP A 140 -11.60 2.41 -0.04
CA TRP A 140 -12.44 2.12 1.12
C TRP A 140 -13.71 2.97 1.07
N PHE A 141 -14.86 2.30 0.83
CA PHE A 141 -16.16 2.95 0.73
C PHE A 141 -17.25 2.02 1.28
N ARG A 142 -17.66 2.25 2.53
CA ARG A 142 -18.68 1.44 3.23
C ARG A 142 -20.10 1.96 3.00
N GLU A 143 -20.22 3.23 2.66
CA GLU A 143 -21.46 3.96 2.40
C GLU A 143 -21.92 3.82 0.94
N PHE A 144 -21.31 2.93 0.16
CA PHE A 144 -21.60 2.69 -1.25
C PHE A 144 -23.05 2.25 -1.45
N ASP A 145 -23.73 2.87 -2.41
CA ASP A 145 -25.11 2.60 -2.79
C ASP A 145 -25.30 2.49 -4.31
N PHE A 146 -26.55 2.35 -4.75
CA PHE A 146 -26.87 2.25 -6.17
C PHE A 146 -26.72 3.56 -6.94
N ASN A 147 -26.89 4.73 -6.32
CA ASN A 147 -26.68 6.02 -6.98
C ASN A 147 -25.20 6.17 -7.36
N ALA A 148 -24.31 5.81 -6.43
CA ALA A 148 -22.87 5.78 -6.69
C ALA A 148 -22.49 4.75 -7.77
N LEU A 149 -23.18 3.58 -7.81
CA LEU A 149 -22.97 2.57 -8.84
C LEU A 149 -23.37 3.11 -10.22
N GLU A 150 -24.55 3.71 -10.35
CA GLU A 150 -25.06 4.28 -11.60
C GLU A 150 -24.15 5.38 -12.13
N ALA A 151 -23.78 6.35 -11.29
CA ALA A 151 -22.90 7.45 -11.65
C ALA A 151 -21.50 6.97 -12.09
N ALA A 152 -20.98 5.93 -11.48
CA ALA A 152 -19.73 5.30 -11.88
C ALA A 152 -19.86 4.53 -13.19
N CYS A 153 -20.94 3.80 -13.40
CA CYS A 153 -21.23 3.11 -14.67
C CYS A 153 -21.34 4.10 -15.82
N ASP A 154 -22.05 5.22 -15.63
CA ASP A 154 -22.17 6.29 -16.65
C ASP A 154 -20.80 6.84 -17.04
N SER A 155 -19.93 7.10 -16.05
CA SER A 155 -18.56 7.53 -16.33
C SER A 155 -17.77 6.48 -17.13
N LEU A 156 -17.93 5.19 -16.81
CA LEU A 156 -17.22 4.09 -17.48
C LEU A 156 -17.77 3.82 -18.89
N TRP A 157 -19.07 3.96 -19.12
CA TRP A 157 -19.70 3.84 -20.44
C TRP A 157 -19.33 5.00 -21.36
N THR A 158 -19.11 6.20 -20.81
CA THR A 158 -18.67 7.38 -21.56
C THR A 158 -17.16 7.46 -21.80
N GLY A 159 -16.39 6.45 -21.34
CA GLY A 159 -14.99 6.28 -21.73
C GLY A 159 -13.98 6.34 -20.58
N ALA A 160 -14.40 6.63 -19.35
CA ALA A 160 -13.51 6.59 -18.19
C ALA A 160 -12.86 5.21 -18.03
N LYS A 161 -11.66 5.19 -17.44
CA LYS A 161 -10.94 3.96 -17.10
C LYS A 161 -11.15 3.61 -15.63
N LEU A 162 -11.24 2.31 -15.33
CA LEU A 162 -11.44 1.83 -13.96
C LEU A 162 -10.09 1.55 -13.27
N TYR A 163 -9.89 2.14 -12.09
CA TYR A 163 -8.74 1.96 -11.23
C TYR A 163 -9.18 1.59 -9.81
N THR A 164 -8.31 0.91 -9.07
CA THR A 164 -8.61 0.49 -7.70
C THR A 164 -7.40 0.58 -6.78
N ALA A 165 -7.68 0.90 -5.52
CA ALA A 165 -6.70 0.87 -4.45
C ALA A 165 -6.17 -0.54 -4.21
N SER A 166 -7.10 -1.51 -4.14
CA SER A 166 -6.82 -2.91 -3.84
C SER A 166 -7.85 -3.81 -4.50
N ASN A 167 -7.46 -5.05 -4.77
CA ASN A 167 -8.36 -6.07 -5.30
C ASN A 167 -8.36 -7.32 -4.41
N VAL A 168 -8.27 -7.11 -3.10
CA VAL A 168 -8.31 -8.18 -2.09
C VAL A 168 -9.76 -8.39 -1.65
N PRO A 169 -10.30 -9.62 -1.75
CA PRO A 169 -11.72 -9.88 -1.49
C PRO A 169 -12.11 -9.73 -0.02
N PHE A 170 -11.18 -10.00 0.89
CA PHE A 170 -11.38 -9.85 2.34
C PHE A 170 -10.04 -9.68 3.03
N PHE A 171 -10.06 -9.13 4.24
CA PHE A 171 -8.91 -9.04 5.12
C PHE A 171 -9.27 -9.49 6.54
N ALA A 172 -8.25 -9.90 7.32
CA ALA A 172 -8.44 -10.35 8.69
C ALA A 172 -8.76 -9.18 9.62
N THR A 173 -9.65 -9.41 10.57
CA THR A 173 -9.97 -8.50 11.67
C THR A 173 -10.02 -9.27 12.98
N ALA A 174 -10.05 -8.59 14.12
CA ALA A 174 -10.24 -9.23 15.42
C ALA A 174 -11.51 -10.08 15.53
N ASN A 175 -12.55 -9.76 14.73
CA ASN A 175 -13.84 -10.43 14.71
C ASN A 175 -14.01 -11.38 13.51
N GLY A 176 -12.93 -11.82 12.86
CA GLY A 176 -12.96 -12.69 11.69
C GLY A 176 -12.59 -11.97 10.40
N ARG A 177 -13.35 -12.17 9.30
CA ARG A 177 -13.08 -11.57 8.00
C ARG A 177 -13.93 -10.34 7.75
N ALA A 178 -13.33 -9.27 7.25
CA ALA A 178 -14.05 -8.13 6.69
C ALA A 178 -13.94 -8.13 5.17
N ILE A 179 -15.01 -7.68 4.50
CA ILE A 179 -15.07 -7.59 3.03
C ILE A 179 -14.17 -6.47 2.54
N GLY A 180 -13.39 -6.73 1.50
CA GLY A 180 -12.70 -5.71 0.74
C GLY A 180 -13.71 -4.89 -0.07
N SER A 181 -14.06 -3.69 0.40
CA SER A 181 -15.10 -2.87 -0.24
C SER A 181 -14.78 -2.55 -1.71
N SER A 182 -13.52 -2.18 -1.99
CA SER A 182 -13.08 -1.93 -3.36
C SER A 182 -13.23 -3.17 -4.26
N PHE A 183 -12.94 -4.38 -3.75
CA PHE A 183 -13.12 -5.61 -4.51
C PHE A 183 -14.60 -5.84 -4.86
N ALA A 184 -15.50 -5.69 -3.88
CA ALA A 184 -16.95 -5.88 -4.09
C ALA A 184 -17.50 -4.86 -5.09
N ILE A 185 -17.14 -3.58 -4.95
CA ILE A 185 -17.53 -2.51 -5.87
C ILE A 185 -17.01 -2.80 -7.28
N ASN A 186 -15.74 -3.19 -7.42
CA ASN A 186 -15.14 -3.54 -8.71
C ASN A 186 -15.84 -4.73 -9.37
N ALA A 187 -16.30 -5.72 -8.61
CA ALA A 187 -17.04 -6.85 -9.15
C ALA A 187 -18.36 -6.40 -9.79
N MET A 188 -19.12 -5.51 -9.12
CA MET A 188 -20.33 -4.91 -9.67
C MET A 188 -20.03 -4.08 -10.92
N LEU A 189 -19.09 -3.15 -10.86
CA LEU A 189 -18.69 -2.30 -11.99
C LEU A 189 -18.21 -3.12 -13.19
N THR A 190 -17.44 -4.19 -12.94
CA THR A 190 -16.95 -5.08 -14.01
C THR A 190 -18.10 -5.85 -14.65
N ALA A 191 -19.03 -6.36 -13.85
CA ALA A 191 -20.21 -7.06 -14.36
C ALA A 191 -21.11 -6.15 -15.22
N MET A 192 -21.32 -4.90 -14.81
CA MET A 192 -22.17 -3.93 -15.51
C MET A 192 -21.54 -3.34 -16.76
N THR A 193 -20.22 -3.13 -16.76
CA THR A 193 -19.54 -2.33 -17.80
C THR A 193 -18.53 -3.11 -18.63
N GLY A 194 -18.16 -4.33 -18.23
CA GLY A 194 -17.07 -5.10 -18.84
C GLY A 194 -15.67 -4.54 -18.57
N LYS A 195 -15.53 -3.41 -17.85
CA LYS A 195 -14.25 -2.79 -17.56
C LYS A 195 -13.57 -3.51 -16.40
N ARG A 196 -12.28 -3.81 -16.55
CA ARG A 196 -11.47 -4.43 -15.49
C ARG A 196 -10.64 -3.37 -14.74
N PRO A 197 -10.59 -3.40 -13.41
CA PRO A 197 -9.84 -2.42 -12.65
C PRO A 197 -8.33 -2.63 -12.80
N ARG A 198 -7.59 -1.51 -12.93
CA ARG A 198 -6.14 -1.51 -12.75
C ARG A 198 -5.81 -1.22 -11.31
N ILE A 199 -5.07 -2.11 -10.67
CA ILE A 199 -4.64 -1.97 -9.26
C ILE A 199 -3.50 -0.95 -9.19
N LEU A 200 -3.61 0.03 -8.27
CA LEU A 200 -2.59 1.06 -8.03
C LEU A 200 -1.86 0.87 -6.70
N GLY A 201 -2.47 0.22 -5.70
CA GLY A 201 -1.79 -0.21 -4.47
C GLY A 201 -0.93 -1.46 -4.67
N LYS A 202 -0.39 -2.02 -3.59
CA LYS A 202 0.35 -3.29 -3.61
C LYS A 202 -0.55 -4.42 -4.15
N PRO A 203 -0.05 -5.33 -4.99
CA PRO A 203 1.35 -5.56 -5.39
C PRO A 203 1.78 -4.83 -6.67
N SER A 204 1.14 -3.74 -7.07
CA SER A 204 1.43 -3.09 -8.34
C SER A 204 2.83 -2.44 -8.36
N ARG A 205 3.44 -2.40 -9.56
CA ARG A 205 4.69 -1.66 -9.78
C ARG A 205 4.52 -0.17 -9.49
N VAL A 206 3.29 0.39 -9.65
CA VAL A 206 3.00 1.79 -9.35
C VAL A 206 3.24 2.10 -7.88
N ALA A 207 2.82 1.20 -6.98
CA ALA A 207 3.05 1.34 -5.54
C ALA A 207 4.54 1.40 -5.21
N LEU A 208 5.35 0.50 -5.79
CA LEU A 208 6.81 0.52 -5.59
C LEU A 208 7.45 1.79 -6.17
N ASP A 209 7.04 2.21 -7.37
CA ASP A 209 7.57 3.42 -8.01
C ASP A 209 7.31 4.68 -7.17
N VAL A 210 6.15 4.78 -6.52
CA VAL A 210 5.81 5.89 -5.62
C VAL A 210 6.61 5.82 -4.32
N ALA A 211 6.84 4.64 -3.78
CA ALA A 211 7.73 4.47 -2.63
C ALA A 211 9.17 4.89 -2.96
N LEU A 212 9.68 4.54 -4.13
CA LEU A 212 11.00 5.00 -4.60
C LEU A 212 11.05 6.53 -4.73
N LEU A 213 10.01 7.13 -5.30
CA LEU A 213 9.92 8.59 -5.44
C LEU A 213 9.93 9.29 -4.07
N ALA A 214 9.15 8.80 -3.11
CA ALA A 214 9.11 9.34 -1.74
C ALA A 214 10.47 9.23 -1.03
N MET A 215 11.27 8.22 -1.38
CA MET A 215 12.64 8.04 -0.89
C MET A 215 13.69 8.84 -1.68
N GLY A 216 13.31 9.61 -2.70
CA GLY A 216 14.26 10.30 -3.58
C GLY A 216 15.06 9.35 -4.48
N LEU A 217 14.62 8.12 -4.69
CA LEU A 217 15.32 7.11 -5.46
C LEU A 217 14.80 7.02 -6.91
N PRO A 218 15.69 6.82 -7.88
CA PRO A 218 15.26 6.62 -9.26
C PRO A 218 14.58 5.25 -9.45
N ARG A 219 13.66 5.14 -10.41
CA ARG A 219 12.92 3.90 -10.70
C ARG A 219 13.82 2.68 -10.98
N LYS A 220 15.04 2.91 -11.51
CA LYS A 220 16.02 1.85 -11.74
C LYS A 220 16.57 1.22 -10.45
N ALA A 221 16.43 1.89 -9.30
CA ALA A 221 16.83 1.35 -8.00
C ALA A 221 15.87 0.28 -7.46
N ALA A 222 14.76 0.01 -8.14
CA ALA A 222 13.73 -0.93 -7.68
C ALA A 222 14.24 -2.33 -7.33
N SER A 223 15.24 -2.84 -8.05
CA SER A 223 15.84 -4.16 -7.77
C SER A 223 16.85 -4.15 -6.61
N GLN A 224 17.22 -2.97 -6.12
CA GLN A 224 18.26 -2.79 -5.10
C GLN A 224 17.67 -2.52 -3.71
N VAL A 225 16.39 -2.13 -3.62
CA VAL A 225 15.72 -1.86 -2.34
C VAL A 225 15.35 -3.15 -1.62
N VAL A 226 15.03 -3.00 -0.33
CA VAL A 226 14.46 -4.06 0.50
C VAL A 226 12.99 -3.75 0.74
N VAL A 227 12.13 -4.74 0.54
CA VAL A 227 10.71 -4.66 0.88
C VAL A 227 10.43 -5.63 2.03
N VAL A 228 9.79 -5.14 3.07
CA VAL A 228 9.44 -5.90 4.28
C VAL A 228 7.93 -5.92 4.41
N GLY A 229 7.34 -7.10 4.59
CA GLY A 229 5.88 -7.24 4.68
C GLY A 229 5.45 -8.62 5.17
N ASP A 230 4.17 -8.76 5.49
CA ASP A 230 3.58 -9.99 6.03
C ASP A 230 2.65 -10.70 5.03
N ASP A 231 2.33 -10.08 3.89
CA ASP A 231 1.44 -10.67 2.88
C ASP A 231 2.23 -11.14 1.64
N PRO A 232 2.26 -12.48 1.39
CA PRO A 232 2.93 -13.05 0.22
C PRO A 232 2.41 -12.51 -1.12
N ALA A 233 1.09 -12.29 -1.21
CA ALA A 233 0.44 -11.87 -2.44
C ALA A 233 0.55 -10.37 -2.72
N LEU A 234 0.99 -9.59 -1.74
CA LEU A 234 1.16 -8.14 -1.84
C LEU A 234 2.65 -7.75 -1.88
N GLU A 235 3.31 -7.70 -0.72
CA GLU A 235 4.69 -7.19 -0.61
C GLU A 235 5.70 -8.10 -1.28
N MET A 236 5.61 -9.41 -1.03
CA MET A 236 6.58 -10.36 -1.60
C MET A 236 6.46 -10.39 -3.13
N ARG A 237 5.22 -10.44 -3.64
CA ARG A 237 4.97 -10.38 -5.09
C ARG A 237 5.47 -9.08 -5.70
N MET A 238 5.23 -7.94 -5.05
CA MET A 238 5.71 -6.63 -5.51
C MET A 238 7.23 -6.59 -5.58
N ALA A 239 7.90 -7.00 -4.52
CA ALA A 239 9.36 -7.04 -4.44
C ALA A 239 9.97 -7.99 -5.48
N ASN A 240 9.49 -9.23 -5.54
CA ASN A 240 10.01 -10.26 -6.44
C ASN A 240 9.83 -9.86 -7.91
N SER A 241 8.69 -9.23 -8.27
CA SER A 241 8.47 -8.74 -9.63
C SER A 241 9.44 -7.64 -10.05
N ALA A 242 10.05 -6.96 -9.09
CA ALA A 242 11.03 -5.91 -9.31
C ALA A 242 12.49 -6.39 -9.14
N GLY A 243 12.71 -7.63 -8.71
CA GLY A 243 14.04 -8.17 -8.36
C GLY A 243 14.59 -7.62 -7.04
N ALA A 244 13.76 -6.98 -6.21
CA ALA A 244 14.11 -6.48 -4.89
C ALA A 244 14.31 -7.62 -3.88
N VAL A 245 14.98 -7.33 -2.76
CA VAL A 245 14.99 -8.24 -1.60
C VAL A 245 13.62 -8.19 -0.93
N SER A 246 13.01 -9.35 -0.72
CA SER A 246 11.72 -9.49 -0.03
C SER A 246 11.92 -10.18 1.33
N LEU A 247 11.63 -9.46 2.42
CA LEU A 247 11.68 -9.99 3.77
C LEU A 247 10.25 -10.23 4.26
N GLY A 248 9.88 -11.49 4.44
CA GLY A 248 8.56 -11.88 4.95
C GLY A 248 8.52 -11.84 6.47
N MET A 249 7.42 -11.35 7.04
CA MET A 249 7.19 -11.34 8.48
C MET A 249 6.19 -12.43 8.87
N ALA A 250 6.58 -13.31 9.79
CA ALA A 250 5.70 -14.36 10.32
C ALA A 250 4.72 -13.85 11.40
N THR A 251 4.70 -12.55 11.65
CA THR A 251 3.84 -11.89 12.65
C THR A 251 2.43 -11.58 12.16
N GLY A 252 2.19 -11.66 10.86
CA GLY A 252 0.92 -11.33 10.21
C GLY A 252 0.27 -12.53 9.49
N ILE A 253 -0.01 -12.37 8.21
CA ILE A 253 -0.76 -13.36 7.40
C ILE A 253 0.13 -14.54 6.99
N MET A 254 1.44 -14.34 6.89
CA MET A 254 2.39 -15.35 6.42
C MET A 254 2.66 -16.41 7.50
N ALA A 255 2.20 -17.64 7.28
CA ALA A 255 2.53 -18.78 8.14
C ALA A 255 3.93 -19.35 7.81
N ASN A 256 4.65 -19.85 8.83
CA ASN A 256 6.00 -20.38 8.68
C ASN A 256 6.12 -21.62 7.75
N ASP A 257 5.02 -22.35 7.55
CA ASP A 257 4.94 -23.61 6.80
C ASP A 257 4.12 -23.48 5.50
N ALA A 258 3.76 -22.26 5.11
CA ALA A 258 2.95 -22.03 3.92
C ALA A 258 3.70 -22.44 2.63
N VAL A 259 3.08 -23.27 1.81
CA VAL A 259 3.56 -23.58 0.47
C VAL A 259 3.18 -22.43 -0.47
N LEU A 260 4.13 -21.54 -0.74
CA LEU A 260 3.91 -20.37 -1.58
C LEU A 260 4.39 -20.59 -3.02
N PRO A 261 3.66 -20.06 -4.03
CA PRO A 261 4.16 -20.06 -5.40
C PRO A 261 5.45 -19.23 -5.48
N PRO A 262 6.38 -19.54 -6.41
CA PRO A 262 7.71 -18.91 -6.48
C PRO A 262 7.67 -17.37 -6.47
N ARG A 263 6.68 -16.77 -7.15
CA ARG A 263 6.51 -15.31 -7.22
C ARG A 263 6.17 -14.64 -5.90
N ASP A 264 5.66 -15.41 -4.92
CA ASP A 264 5.18 -14.92 -3.63
C ASP A 264 6.10 -15.36 -2.47
N ARG A 265 7.20 -16.10 -2.76
CA ARG A 265 8.14 -16.56 -1.75
C ARG A 265 9.06 -15.42 -1.31
N PRO A 266 9.23 -15.18 0.01
CA PRO A 266 10.20 -14.21 0.49
C PRO A 266 11.64 -14.68 0.22
N SER A 267 12.57 -13.73 0.07
CA SER A 267 14.02 -14.00 0.06
C SER A 267 14.48 -14.53 1.42
N ALA A 268 13.86 -14.09 2.51
CA ALA A 268 13.99 -14.65 3.86
C ALA A 268 12.71 -14.40 4.66
N LEU A 269 12.37 -15.34 5.55
CA LEU A 269 11.24 -15.22 6.49
C LEU A 269 11.78 -14.89 7.88
N LEU A 270 11.20 -13.88 8.53
CA LEU A 270 11.61 -13.36 9.82
C LEU A 270 10.50 -13.57 10.85
N ALA A 271 10.84 -14.06 12.05
CA ALA A 271 9.90 -14.12 13.16
C ALA A 271 9.63 -12.73 13.79
N ASP A 272 10.64 -11.88 13.78
CA ASP A 272 10.58 -10.46 14.18
C ASP A 272 11.66 -9.66 13.43
N LEU A 273 11.76 -8.37 13.70
CA LEU A 273 12.72 -7.48 13.03
C LEU A 273 14.14 -7.50 13.63
N SER A 274 14.46 -8.34 14.63
CA SER A 274 15.81 -8.40 15.24
C SER A 274 16.90 -8.79 14.24
N PRO A 275 16.72 -9.72 13.27
CA PRO A 275 17.75 -10.01 12.27
C PRO A 275 18.02 -8.84 11.31
N LEU A 276 16.98 -8.08 10.97
CA LEU A 276 17.14 -6.87 10.17
C LEU A 276 17.89 -5.79 10.96
N LEU A 277 17.53 -5.57 12.22
CA LEU A 277 18.23 -4.62 13.10
C LEU A 277 19.72 -4.96 13.22
N ALA A 278 20.05 -6.25 13.40
CA ALA A 278 21.45 -6.73 13.44
C ALA A 278 22.17 -6.54 12.08
N ALA A 279 21.48 -6.69 10.96
CA ALA A 279 22.05 -6.48 9.63
C ALA A 279 22.41 -5.00 9.37
N LEU A 280 21.72 -4.08 10.05
CA LEU A 280 21.89 -2.64 9.97
C LEU A 280 22.89 -2.09 11.05
N ALA A 281 23.42 -2.94 11.90
CA ALA A 281 24.48 -2.56 12.85
C ALA A 281 25.84 -2.29 12.14
#